data_346d6086511b3b2f0bb98058da4e1641
#
_entry.id   346d6086511b3b2f0bb98058da4e1641
#
_cell.length_a   1.000
_cell.length_b   1.000
_cell.length_c   1.000
_cell.angle_alpha   90.00
_cell.angle_beta   90.00
_cell.angle_gamma   90.00
#
_symmetry.space_group_name_H-M   'P 1'
#
loop_
_entity.id
_entity.type
_entity.pdbx_description
1 polymer ?
#
loop_
_entity_poly.entity_id
_entity_poly.type
_entity_poly.pdbx_seq_one_letter_code
_entity_poly.pdbx_strand_id
1 'polypeptide(L)'
;LFCGYYLNELLMHLLPREDPHDRLFAGYAGMLSRLAADPLGKVHEADLRRFEKILLQELGYGLTLSHDSEGMPIRADAHYTYRMEQGPVRLEHDQAAAQVVSGKTLLDLEADDYSDQRSRQESKALMRTLMAYYLAGKELETRKIFKELQEL
;
A
#
# COMPACT_ATOMS: atom_id res chain seq x y z
N LEU A 1 -0.37 -3.52 -18.52
CA LEU A 1 -0.31 -4.99 -18.49
C LEU A 1 0.24 -5.49 -17.14
N PHE A 2 1.42 -5.04 -16.70
CA PHE A 2 2.07 -5.47 -15.44
C PHE A 2 1.22 -5.21 -14.19
N CYS A 3 0.53 -4.07 -14.11
CA CYS A 3 -0.35 -3.78 -12.97
C CYS A 3 -1.47 -4.83 -12.82
N GLY A 4 -2.07 -5.28 -13.93
CA GLY A 4 -3.10 -6.33 -13.90
C GLY A 4 -2.55 -7.66 -13.40
N TYR A 5 -1.38 -8.08 -13.86
CA TYR A 5 -0.72 -9.29 -13.37
C TYR A 5 -0.38 -9.19 -11.87
N TYR A 6 0.14 -8.04 -11.43
CA TYR A 6 0.43 -7.79 -10.03
C TYR A 6 -0.82 -7.92 -9.14
N LEU A 7 -1.95 -7.32 -9.56
CA LEU A 7 -3.22 -7.43 -8.84
C LEU A 7 -3.68 -8.89 -8.73
N ASN A 8 -3.65 -9.63 -9.84
CA ASN A 8 -4.02 -11.04 -9.85
C ASN A 8 -3.15 -11.86 -8.91
N GLU A 9 -1.86 -11.63 -8.95
CA GLU A 9 -0.90 -12.36 -8.11
C GLU A 9 -1.12 -12.07 -6.62
N LEU A 10 -1.38 -10.81 -6.24
CA LEU A 10 -1.76 -10.45 -4.88
C LEU A 10 -3.02 -11.20 -4.40
N LEU A 11 -4.07 -11.20 -5.22
CA LEU A 11 -5.31 -11.89 -4.91
C LEU A 11 -5.09 -13.40 -4.74
N MET A 12 -4.36 -14.03 -5.65
CA MET A 12 -4.08 -15.46 -5.60
C MET A 12 -3.26 -15.89 -4.38
N HIS A 13 -2.38 -15.01 -3.88
CA HIS A 13 -1.51 -15.32 -2.74
C HIS A 13 -2.14 -15.01 -1.39
N LEU A 14 -2.99 -14.01 -1.32
CA LEU A 14 -3.48 -13.47 -0.06
C LEU A 14 -4.93 -13.86 0.24
N LEU A 15 -5.76 -14.13 -0.77
CA LEU A 15 -7.16 -14.51 -0.53
C LEU A 15 -7.30 -16.01 -0.25
N PRO A 16 -8.03 -16.38 0.81
CA PRO A 16 -8.53 -17.73 0.99
C PRO A 16 -9.50 -18.07 -0.15
N ARG A 17 -9.51 -19.34 -0.56
CA ARG A 17 -10.54 -19.83 -1.48
C ARG A 17 -11.89 -19.88 -0.78
N GLU A 18 -12.95 -19.52 -1.49
CA GLU A 18 -14.36 -19.61 -1.02
C GLU A 18 -14.80 -18.58 0.02
N ASP A 19 -14.00 -17.52 0.26
CA ASP A 19 -14.41 -16.41 1.12
C ASP A 19 -14.92 -15.23 0.27
N PRO A 20 -16.19 -14.82 0.40
CA PRO A 20 -16.75 -13.74 -0.41
C PRO A 20 -16.23 -12.38 0.06
N HIS A 21 -15.54 -11.67 -0.83
CA HIS A 21 -15.03 -10.31 -0.63
C HIS A 21 -15.61 -9.35 -1.66
N ASP A 22 -16.90 -9.04 -1.56
CA ASP A 22 -17.63 -8.22 -2.55
C ASP A 22 -17.00 -6.85 -2.78
N ARG A 23 -16.55 -6.19 -1.70
CA ARG A 23 -15.91 -4.88 -1.76
C ARG A 23 -14.57 -4.94 -2.49
N LEU A 24 -13.78 -5.98 -2.23
CA LEU A 24 -12.51 -6.20 -2.89
C LEU A 24 -12.70 -6.52 -4.37
N PHE A 25 -13.72 -7.34 -4.70
CA PHE A 25 -14.07 -7.65 -6.08
C PHE A 25 -14.48 -6.39 -6.85
N ALA A 26 -15.30 -5.53 -6.27
CA ALA A 26 -15.67 -4.25 -6.86
C ALA A 26 -14.44 -3.34 -7.09
N GLY A 27 -13.52 -3.27 -6.12
CA GLY A 27 -12.25 -2.55 -6.23
C GLY A 27 -11.37 -3.08 -7.37
N TYR A 28 -11.26 -4.40 -7.47
CA TYR A 28 -10.53 -5.09 -8.54
C TYR A 28 -11.11 -4.81 -9.92
N ALA A 29 -12.43 -4.99 -10.09
CA ALA A 29 -13.11 -4.73 -11.36
C ALA A 29 -12.98 -3.25 -11.78
N GLY A 30 -13.12 -2.32 -10.82
CA GLY A 30 -12.90 -0.90 -11.06
C GLY A 30 -11.46 -0.58 -11.48
N MET A 31 -10.48 -1.22 -10.85
CA MET A 31 -9.07 -1.06 -11.23
C MET A 31 -8.78 -1.57 -12.64
N LEU A 32 -9.28 -2.77 -13.00
CA LEU A 32 -9.13 -3.32 -14.35
C LEU A 32 -9.77 -2.41 -15.41
N SER A 33 -10.95 -1.84 -15.13
CA SER A 33 -11.61 -0.90 -16.03
C SER A 33 -10.77 0.35 -16.27
N ARG A 34 -10.15 0.91 -15.22
CA ARG A 34 -9.24 2.06 -15.35
C ARG A 34 -7.97 1.71 -16.12
N LEU A 35 -7.39 0.52 -15.89
CA LEU A 35 -6.23 0.04 -16.64
C LEU A 35 -6.54 -0.13 -18.13
N ALA A 36 -7.74 -0.59 -18.47
CA ALA A 36 -8.19 -0.73 -19.86
C ALA A 36 -8.41 0.64 -20.53
N ALA A 37 -8.90 1.63 -19.79
CA ALA A 37 -9.17 2.97 -20.31
C ALA A 37 -7.90 3.83 -20.51
N ASP A 38 -6.81 3.53 -19.78
CA ASP A 38 -5.53 4.23 -19.89
C ASP A 38 -4.36 3.25 -20.15
N PRO A 39 -4.18 2.77 -21.38
CA PRO A 39 -3.12 1.81 -21.73
C PRO A 39 -1.70 2.35 -21.52
N LEU A 40 -1.52 3.67 -21.51
CA LEU A 40 -0.22 4.35 -21.36
C LEU A 40 0.20 4.58 -19.91
N GLY A 41 -0.68 4.28 -18.96
CA GLY A 41 -0.30 4.04 -17.57
C GLY A 41 0.06 5.26 -16.73
N LYS A 42 -0.50 6.45 -17.01
CA LYS A 42 -0.18 7.66 -16.24
C LYS A 42 -0.85 7.75 -14.86
N VAL A 43 -1.84 6.92 -14.57
CA VAL A 43 -2.76 7.12 -13.44
C VAL A 43 -2.60 6.11 -12.31
N HIS A 44 -1.78 5.07 -12.48
CA HIS A 44 -2.04 3.84 -11.73
C HIS A 44 -1.36 3.70 -10.37
N GLU A 45 -0.43 4.57 -9.99
CA GLU A 45 0.22 4.45 -8.66
C GLU A 45 -0.77 4.71 -7.52
N ALA A 46 -1.60 5.74 -7.64
CA ALA A 46 -2.65 6.06 -6.65
C ALA A 46 -3.71 4.94 -6.57
N ASP A 47 -4.16 4.46 -7.72
CA ASP A 47 -5.14 3.39 -7.79
C ASP A 47 -4.61 2.07 -7.22
N LEU A 48 -3.32 1.76 -7.45
CA LEU A 48 -2.66 0.62 -6.82
C LEU A 48 -2.64 0.75 -5.30
N ARG A 49 -2.30 1.94 -4.77
CA ARG A 49 -2.31 2.18 -3.31
C ARG A 49 -3.70 2.01 -2.70
N ARG A 50 -4.73 2.53 -3.36
CA ARG A 50 -6.13 2.34 -2.95
C ARG A 50 -6.50 0.86 -2.91
N PHE A 51 -6.16 0.13 -3.97
CA PHE A 51 -6.46 -1.31 -4.04
C PHE A 51 -5.73 -2.09 -2.95
N GLU A 52 -4.43 -1.87 -2.76
CA GLU A 52 -3.64 -2.51 -1.71
C GLU A 52 -4.20 -2.22 -0.31
N LYS A 53 -4.66 -0.98 -0.07
CA LYS A 53 -5.31 -0.59 1.19
C LYS A 53 -6.62 -1.36 1.41
N ILE A 54 -7.47 -1.46 0.39
CA ILE A 54 -8.70 -2.24 0.43
C ILE A 54 -8.39 -3.72 0.69
N LEU A 55 -7.41 -4.28 -0.02
CA LEU A 55 -7.01 -5.67 0.14
C LEU A 55 -6.59 -5.98 1.59
N LEU A 56 -5.72 -5.17 2.17
CA LEU A 56 -5.29 -5.34 3.56
C LEU A 56 -6.47 -5.22 4.54
N GLN A 57 -7.37 -4.28 4.29
CA GLN A 57 -8.55 -4.09 5.13
C GLN A 57 -9.51 -5.30 5.08
N GLU A 58 -9.77 -5.84 3.90
CA GLU A 58 -10.63 -7.02 3.71
C GLU A 58 -10.02 -8.30 4.31
N LEU A 59 -8.70 -8.38 4.37
CA LEU A 59 -7.97 -9.47 5.03
C LEU A 59 -7.90 -9.32 6.56
N GLY A 60 -8.48 -8.27 7.13
CA GLY A 60 -8.41 -7.99 8.56
C GLY A 60 -7.12 -7.30 9.02
N TYR A 61 -6.26 -6.90 8.10
CA TYR A 61 -5.01 -6.18 8.37
C TYR A 61 -5.17 -4.67 8.10
N GLY A 62 -6.33 -4.10 8.48
CA GLY A 62 -6.62 -2.69 8.28
C GLY A 62 -5.54 -1.79 8.85
N LEU A 63 -5.12 -0.81 8.04
CA LEU A 63 -4.08 0.13 8.44
C LEU A 63 -4.63 1.15 9.44
N THR A 64 -3.92 1.35 10.54
CA THR A 64 -4.13 2.51 11.41
C THR A 64 -3.31 3.66 10.85
N LEU A 65 -3.98 4.71 10.38
CA LEU A 65 -3.34 5.84 9.70
C LEU A 65 -3.69 7.19 10.34
N SER A 66 -4.74 7.24 11.15
CA SER A 66 -5.23 8.46 11.81
C SER A 66 -4.73 8.64 13.24
N HIS A 67 -4.30 7.54 13.90
CA HIS A 67 -3.79 7.54 15.27
C HIS A 67 -2.50 6.73 15.34
N ASP A 68 -1.64 7.07 16.30
CA ASP A 68 -0.42 6.32 16.57
C ASP A 68 -0.65 5.13 17.54
N SER A 69 0.40 4.39 17.83
CA SER A 69 0.35 3.22 18.71
C SER A 69 -0.05 3.53 20.17
N GLU A 70 -0.02 4.80 20.56
CA GLU A 70 -0.47 5.29 21.89
C GLU A 70 -1.90 5.84 21.84
N GLY A 71 -2.56 5.78 20.66
CA GLY A 71 -3.91 6.29 20.44
C GLY A 71 -3.98 7.81 20.24
N MET A 72 -2.83 8.46 20.06
CA MET A 72 -2.78 9.90 19.80
C MET A 72 -3.03 10.19 18.33
N PRO A 73 -3.76 11.27 17.98
CA PRO A 73 -3.95 11.65 16.60
C PRO A 73 -2.63 11.90 15.88
N ILE A 74 -2.52 11.44 14.64
CA ILE A 74 -1.35 11.70 13.79
C ILE A 74 -1.22 13.20 13.53
N ARG A 75 -0.02 13.72 13.72
CA ARG A 75 0.34 15.12 13.46
C ARG A 75 1.08 15.20 12.12
N ALA A 76 0.61 16.05 11.21
CA ALA A 76 1.20 16.22 9.89
C ALA A 76 2.68 16.66 9.93
N ASP A 77 3.06 17.41 10.96
CA ASP A 77 4.41 17.97 11.17
C ASP A 77 5.38 17.00 11.88
N ALA A 78 4.91 15.84 12.33
CA ALA A 78 5.72 14.84 13.01
C ALA A 78 6.18 13.71 12.07
N HIS A 79 7.14 12.92 12.54
CA HIS A 79 7.67 11.76 11.86
C HIS A 79 7.34 10.49 12.61
N TYR A 80 7.12 9.42 11.87
CA TYR A 80 6.72 8.13 12.41
C TYR A 80 7.51 6.99 11.76
N THR A 81 7.60 5.88 12.46
CA THR A 81 7.91 4.59 11.85
C THR A 81 6.67 3.71 11.94
N TYR A 82 6.38 2.92 10.91
CA TYR A 82 5.23 2.03 10.94
C TYR A 82 5.66 0.65 11.42
N ARG A 83 5.10 0.21 12.54
CA ARG A 83 5.33 -1.14 13.08
C ARG A 83 4.15 -2.04 12.73
N MET A 84 4.46 -3.22 12.21
CA MET A 84 3.43 -4.21 11.87
C MET A 84 2.58 -4.52 13.10
N GLU A 85 1.26 -4.63 12.91
CA GLU A 85 0.26 -4.92 13.94
C GLU A 85 0.10 -3.85 15.04
N GLN A 86 1.03 -2.89 15.14
CA GLN A 86 0.97 -1.79 16.11
C GLN A 86 0.58 -0.46 15.47
N GLY A 87 0.84 -0.29 14.17
CA GLY A 87 0.61 0.95 13.47
C GLY A 87 1.75 1.97 13.59
N PRO A 88 1.46 3.27 13.39
CA PRO A 88 2.46 4.32 13.44
C PRO A 88 3.00 4.51 14.86
N VAL A 89 4.30 4.55 15.01
CA VAL A 89 4.99 4.90 16.26
C VAL A 89 5.70 6.22 16.04
N ARG A 90 5.40 7.21 16.86
CA ARG A 90 6.01 8.53 16.76
C ARG A 90 7.50 8.45 17.03
N LEU A 91 8.28 9.12 16.20
CA LEU A 91 9.73 9.24 16.39
C LEU A 91 10.05 10.52 17.15
N GLU A 92 10.84 10.38 18.20
CA GLU A 92 11.49 11.52 18.87
C GLU A 92 12.65 12.05 18.00
N HIS A 93 13.05 13.31 18.27
CA HIS A 93 14.24 13.88 17.62
C HIS A 93 15.43 12.93 17.88
N ASP A 94 16.15 12.57 16.82
CA ASP A 94 17.33 11.70 16.82
C ASP A 94 17.09 10.18 16.92
N GLN A 95 15.85 9.69 16.87
CA GLN A 95 15.61 8.25 16.75
C GLN A 95 15.85 7.76 15.32
N ALA A 96 16.81 6.84 15.17
CA ALA A 96 17.02 6.14 13.92
C ALA A 96 15.91 5.08 13.70
N ALA A 97 15.31 5.07 12.52
CA ALA A 97 14.35 4.05 12.12
C ALA A 97 14.68 3.53 10.72
N ALA A 98 14.43 2.25 10.49
CA ALA A 98 14.67 1.63 9.18
C ALA A 98 13.83 2.26 8.06
N GLN A 99 12.65 2.73 8.41
CA GLN A 99 11.76 3.47 7.51
C GLN A 99 11.08 4.59 8.28
N VAL A 100 11.21 5.81 7.78
CA VAL A 100 10.55 7.00 8.30
C VAL A 100 9.45 7.41 7.35
N VAL A 101 8.28 7.74 7.89
CA VAL A 101 7.14 8.27 7.15
C VAL A 101 6.66 9.55 7.84
N SER A 102 6.34 10.58 7.07
CA SER A 102 5.79 11.82 7.61
C SER A 102 4.34 11.62 8.05
N GLY A 103 3.92 12.32 9.09
CA GLY A 103 2.53 12.29 9.52
C GLY A 103 1.59 12.80 8.41
N LYS A 104 2.03 13.79 7.63
CA LYS A 104 1.29 14.24 6.45
C LYS A 104 1.02 13.05 5.50
N THR A 105 2.02 12.24 5.19
CA THR A 105 1.85 11.06 4.33
C THR A 105 0.84 10.06 4.89
N LEU A 106 0.85 9.81 6.20
CA LEU A 106 -0.13 8.92 6.83
C LEU A 106 -1.56 9.46 6.67
N LEU A 107 -1.77 10.75 6.90
CA LEU A 107 -3.06 11.42 6.75
C LEU A 107 -3.51 11.46 5.29
N ASP A 108 -2.61 11.75 4.36
CA ASP A 108 -2.89 11.74 2.92
C ASP A 108 -3.28 10.31 2.45
N LEU A 109 -2.57 9.28 2.94
CA LEU A 109 -2.90 7.88 2.65
C LEU A 109 -4.25 7.47 3.25
N GLU A 110 -4.61 7.96 4.43
CA GLU A 110 -5.94 7.77 5.03
C GLU A 110 -7.03 8.36 4.14
N ALA A 111 -6.83 9.60 3.68
CA ALA A 111 -7.76 10.35 2.86
C ALA A 111 -7.77 9.94 1.38
N ASP A 112 -6.92 8.99 0.95
CA ASP A 112 -6.70 8.64 -0.46
C ASP A 112 -6.24 9.84 -1.32
N ASP A 113 -5.56 10.81 -0.71
CA ASP A 113 -4.97 11.96 -1.38
C ASP A 113 -3.51 11.66 -1.80
N TYR A 114 -3.28 11.61 -3.08
CA TYR A 114 -1.97 11.37 -3.68
C TYR A 114 -1.49 12.56 -4.52
N SER A 115 -1.96 13.75 -4.21
CA SER A 115 -1.57 14.99 -4.91
C SER A 115 -0.12 15.39 -4.62
N ASP A 116 0.33 15.20 -3.37
CA ASP A 116 1.68 15.54 -2.95
C ASP A 116 2.71 14.49 -3.40
N GLN A 117 3.85 14.96 -3.95
CA GLN A 117 4.89 14.06 -4.47
C GLN A 117 5.58 13.24 -3.37
N ARG A 118 5.86 13.86 -2.23
CA ARG A 118 6.50 13.18 -1.10
C ARG A 118 5.57 12.11 -0.54
N SER A 119 4.29 12.44 -0.35
CA SER A 119 3.28 11.49 0.11
C SER A 119 3.13 10.30 -0.83
N ARG A 120 3.21 10.50 -2.16
CA ARG A 120 3.24 9.38 -3.12
C ARG A 120 4.45 8.47 -2.95
N GLN A 121 5.63 9.04 -2.75
CA GLN A 121 6.87 8.27 -2.60
C GLN A 121 6.90 7.49 -1.28
N GLU A 122 6.59 8.16 -0.17
CA GLU A 122 6.57 7.56 1.16
C GLU A 122 5.48 6.49 1.28
N SER A 123 4.26 6.75 0.78
CA SER A 123 3.18 5.75 0.78
C SER A 123 3.52 4.53 -0.07
N LYS A 124 4.17 4.71 -1.22
CA LYS A 124 4.66 3.60 -2.05
C LYS A 124 5.69 2.74 -1.28
N ALA A 125 6.62 3.37 -0.60
CA ALA A 125 7.62 2.68 0.21
C ALA A 125 6.97 1.93 1.39
N LEU A 126 6.06 2.58 2.11
CA LEU A 126 5.32 1.99 3.21
C LEU A 126 4.50 0.77 2.75
N MET A 127 3.68 0.93 1.72
CA MET A 127 2.84 -0.16 1.21
C MET A 127 3.67 -1.34 0.69
N ARG A 128 4.83 -1.06 0.10
CA ARG A 128 5.77 -2.14 -0.30
C ARG A 128 6.24 -2.97 0.90
N THR A 129 6.56 -2.31 2.00
CA THR A 129 7.00 -2.97 3.24
C THR A 129 5.87 -3.79 3.85
N LEU A 130 4.67 -3.23 3.92
CA LEU A 130 3.48 -3.90 4.42
C LEU A 130 3.11 -5.13 3.60
N MET A 131 3.06 -4.99 2.27
CA MET A 131 2.77 -6.11 1.37
C MET A 131 3.82 -7.22 1.48
N ALA A 132 5.11 -6.87 1.58
CA ALA A 132 6.17 -7.86 1.75
C ALA A 132 6.01 -8.65 3.06
N TYR A 133 5.60 -7.99 4.13
CA TYR A 133 5.34 -8.63 5.42
C TYR A 133 4.16 -9.61 5.34
N TYR A 134 2.99 -9.16 4.83
CA TYR A 134 1.79 -10.00 4.76
C TYR A 134 1.88 -11.11 3.70
N LEU A 135 2.70 -10.94 2.67
CA LEU A 135 3.04 -12.01 1.74
C LEU A 135 3.95 -13.09 2.37
N ALA A 136 4.41 -12.88 3.61
CA ALA A 136 5.24 -13.83 4.35
C ALA A 136 6.48 -14.31 3.56
N GLY A 137 7.14 -13.39 2.88
CA GLY A 137 8.32 -13.69 2.06
C GLY A 137 8.04 -14.40 0.73
N LYS A 138 6.79 -14.60 0.36
CA LYS A 138 6.45 -15.06 -1.00
C LYS A 138 6.89 -13.97 -1.99
N GLU A 139 7.86 -14.28 -2.83
CA GLU A 139 8.25 -13.39 -3.91
C GLU A 139 7.21 -13.39 -5.02
N LEU A 140 6.79 -12.19 -5.43
CA LEU A 140 5.89 -12.03 -6.56
C LEU A 140 6.66 -12.21 -7.88
N GLU A 141 6.19 -13.10 -8.73
CA GLU A 141 6.79 -13.37 -10.06
C GLU A 141 6.72 -12.11 -10.95
N THR A 142 5.63 -11.36 -10.88
CA THR A 142 5.50 -10.08 -11.59
C THR A 142 6.60 -9.09 -11.22
N ARG A 143 7.06 -9.08 -9.96
CA ARG A 143 8.15 -8.22 -9.49
C ARG A 143 9.51 -8.67 -10.02
N LYS A 144 9.74 -9.98 -10.13
CA LYS A 144 10.97 -10.55 -10.71
C LYS A 144 11.08 -10.17 -12.19
N ILE A 145 10.04 -10.46 -12.96
CA ILE A 145 9.97 -10.15 -14.40
C ILE A 145 10.19 -8.64 -14.64
N PHE A 146 9.59 -7.78 -13.81
CA PHE A 146 9.75 -6.34 -13.95
C PHE A 146 11.19 -5.87 -13.69
N LYS A 147 11.89 -6.45 -12.71
CA LYS A 147 13.31 -6.17 -12.48
C LYS A 147 14.17 -6.61 -13.66
N GLU A 148 13.99 -7.82 -14.15
CA GLU A 148 14.73 -8.36 -15.29
C GLU A 148 14.56 -7.49 -16.55
N LEU A 149 13.33 -6.98 -16.79
CA LEU A 149 13.06 -6.08 -17.92
C LEU A 149 13.67 -4.67 -17.79
N GLN A 150 13.97 -4.22 -16.57
CA GLN A 150 14.65 -2.95 -16.33
C GLN A 150 16.18 -3.04 -16.43
N GLU A 151 16.73 -4.25 -16.39
CA GLU A 151 18.16 -4.52 -16.51
C GLU A 151 18.59 -4.82 -17.96
N LEU A 152 17.63 -4.88 -18.91
CA LEU A 152 17.84 -5.00 -20.37
C LEU A 152 17.89 -3.64 -21.05
#